data_b51b0ea539ae074ed24e2bc85c701668
#
_entry.id   b51b0ea539ae074ed24e2bc85c701668
#
_cell.length_a   1.000
_cell.length_b   1.000
_cell.length_c   1.000
_cell.angle_alpha   90.00
_cell.angle_beta   90.00
_cell.angle_gamma   90.00
#
_symmetry.space_group_name_H-M   'P 1'
#
loop_
_entity.id
_entity.type
_entity.pdbx_description
1 polymer ?
#
loop_
_entity_poly.entity_id
_entity_poly.type
_entity_poly.pdbx_seq_one_letter_code
_entity_poly.pdbx_strand_id
1 'polypeptide(L)'
;MKRSKMNLLKGLGKLSLSIVGVCFLASCSKVLPYQDTSLSPAERAEDLVSRLTLEEKVSLMQHESPAVPRLGIKKYVWWNEALHGVGRAGLATVFPQSIGMAASFNDELLYDVFTAVSDEARAKHNEFKKQGELQIYQGLTFWTPNINIFRDPRWGRGQETYGEDPYLTSKMGVSVVRGLQGPEDAAYDKLHACAKHYAVHSGPEWNRHSFNAEDVDPRDLWETYLPAFKSLVQKADVKEVMCAYNRYEDEPCCGSDRLLQQILRDEWGYDGLVVSDCWAINDFYNKGSHETEPDATHASAKAVITGTDLECGSSFENLVSAVKEGLIDEATIDRSLERLMKARFELGEMDESTPWDELPYSIVDSKEHQALALKMAQETMVLLQNKGNVLPLSKDLTIAVIGPNANDSVMQWGNYNGFPSHTVTLLEGIQRYLPEGKIIFEKGCDYTSVSDFKPDFAATLKNVKKADVILFAYFCLLFSVT
;
A
#
# COMPACT_ATOMS: atom_id res chain seq x y z
N MET A 1 -59.50 -17.92 75.67
CA MET A 1 -60.12 -17.04 76.65
C MET A 1 -60.00 -15.59 76.22
N LYS A 2 -61.19 -14.90 76.22
CA LYS A 2 -61.49 -13.48 76.17
C LYS A 2 -60.84 -12.64 75.05
N ARG A 3 -61.56 -12.21 73.95
CA ARG A 3 -62.60 -11.17 73.86
C ARG A 3 -62.13 -9.81 74.30
N SER A 4 -62.02 -8.77 73.36
CA SER A 4 -63.00 -7.67 73.29
C SER A 4 -62.57 -6.67 72.19
N LYS A 5 -63.30 -6.51 71.11
CA LYS A 5 -64.20 -5.43 70.70
C LYS A 5 -63.51 -4.04 70.62
N MET A 6 -63.36 -3.51 69.39
CA MET A 6 -64.30 -2.62 68.66
C MET A 6 -64.32 -1.15 69.11
N ASN A 7 -63.94 -0.23 68.17
CA ASN A 7 -64.77 0.87 67.59
C ASN A 7 -63.81 1.73 66.67
N LEU A 8 -64.04 1.84 65.46
CA LEU A 8 -64.81 2.75 64.60
C LEU A 8 -64.68 4.25 64.94
N LEU A 9 -64.03 5.02 64.07
CA LEU A 9 -64.53 6.32 63.63
C LEU A 9 -63.62 6.93 62.48
N LYS A 10 -64.27 7.12 61.41
CA LYS A 10 -64.15 8.04 60.25
C LYS A 10 -63.11 9.18 60.34
N GLY A 11 -62.33 9.28 59.29
CA GLY A 11 -61.56 10.51 58.90
C GLY A 11 -61.29 10.47 57.43
N LEU A 12 -62.09 11.12 56.58
CA LEU A 12 -61.81 11.40 55.19
C LEU A 12 -60.59 12.35 55.09
N GLY A 13 -59.48 11.88 54.57
CA GLY A 13 -58.34 12.67 54.16
C GLY A 13 -58.15 12.52 52.64
N LYS A 14 -58.36 13.63 51.94
CA LYS A 14 -58.14 13.75 50.47
C LYS A 14 -56.67 13.43 50.15
N LEU A 15 -56.42 12.31 49.44
CA LEU A 15 -55.12 12.02 48.87
C LEU A 15 -55.04 12.70 47.49
N SER A 16 -54.36 13.83 47.44
CA SER A 16 -53.97 14.48 46.18
C SER A 16 -52.91 13.67 45.51
N LEU A 17 -53.25 12.94 44.43
CA LEU A 17 -52.30 12.27 43.59
C LEU A 17 -51.58 13.27 42.70
N SER A 18 -50.40 13.77 43.11
CA SER A 18 -49.52 14.53 42.26
C SER A 18 -48.83 13.61 41.28
N ILE A 19 -49.35 13.55 40.07
CA ILE A 19 -48.67 12.92 38.94
C ILE A 19 -47.54 13.84 38.55
N VAL A 20 -46.31 13.55 39.01
CA VAL A 20 -45.10 14.13 38.48
C VAL A 20 -44.83 13.46 37.13
N GLY A 21 -45.28 14.13 36.07
CA GLY A 21 -44.92 13.76 34.72
C GLY A 21 -43.41 13.99 34.53
N VAL A 22 -42.64 12.92 34.65
CA VAL A 22 -41.23 12.91 34.16
C VAL A 22 -41.30 12.96 32.65
N CYS A 23 -41.26 14.16 32.10
CA CYS A 23 -40.93 14.36 30.69
C CYS A 23 -39.50 13.81 30.47
N PHE A 24 -39.37 12.59 30.02
CA PHE A 24 -38.18 12.15 29.31
C PHE A 24 -38.09 13.02 28.06
N LEU A 25 -37.35 14.13 28.12
CA LEU A 25 -36.81 14.73 26.92
C LEU A 25 -35.86 13.71 26.33
N ALA A 26 -36.38 12.80 25.49
CA ALA A 26 -35.54 12.09 24.52
C ALA A 26 -34.93 13.19 23.67
N SER A 27 -33.71 13.59 24.02
CA SER A 27 -32.87 14.35 23.13
C SER A 27 -32.63 13.45 21.91
N CYS A 28 -33.48 13.55 20.90
CA CYS A 28 -33.14 13.05 19.57
C CYS A 28 -31.93 13.87 19.15
N SER A 29 -30.74 13.37 19.42
CA SER A 29 -29.54 13.87 18.78
C SER A 29 -29.78 13.71 17.27
N LYS A 30 -29.96 14.83 16.58
CA LYS A 30 -30.15 14.83 15.13
C LYS A 30 -28.90 14.20 14.55
N VAL A 31 -29.04 13.06 13.90
CA VAL A 31 -27.94 12.44 13.15
C VAL A 31 -27.42 13.47 12.16
N LEU A 32 -26.13 13.76 12.19
CA LEU A 32 -25.52 14.71 11.28
C LEU A 32 -25.38 14.07 9.89
N PRO A 33 -25.46 14.82 8.78
CA PRO A 33 -25.41 14.26 7.44
C PRO A 33 -24.19 13.33 7.21
N TYR A 34 -23.00 13.70 7.68
CA TYR A 34 -21.81 12.84 7.51
C TYR A 34 -21.91 11.48 8.27
N GLN A 35 -22.83 11.37 9.26
CA GLN A 35 -23.08 10.13 10.01
C GLN A 35 -24.21 9.29 9.40
N ASP A 36 -24.92 9.81 8.40
CA ASP A 36 -26.02 9.13 7.73
C ASP A 36 -25.49 8.23 6.61
N THR A 37 -25.46 6.92 6.83
CA THR A 37 -24.97 5.93 5.88
C THR A 37 -25.88 5.77 4.64
N SER A 38 -27.04 6.41 4.59
CA SER A 38 -27.89 6.44 3.41
C SER A 38 -27.44 7.49 2.37
N LEU A 39 -26.59 8.44 2.78
CA LEU A 39 -25.98 9.42 1.89
C LEU A 39 -24.73 8.82 1.23
N SER A 40 -24.40 9.34 0.05
CA SER A 40 -23.18 8.94 -0.66
C SER A 40 -21.92 9.34 0.10
N PRO A 41 -20.79 8.65 -0.06
CA PRO A 41 -19.50 9.03 0.52
C PRO A 41 -19.11 10.49 0.21
N ALA A 42 -19.42 11.01 -0.98
CA ALA A 42 -19.14 12.38 -1.37
C ALA A 42 -19.98 13.39 -0.57
N GLU A 43 -21.30 13.18 -0.46
CA GLU A 43 -22.19 14.05 0.33
C GLU A 43 -21.79 14.07 1.81
N ARG A 44 -21.39 12.91 2.34
CA ARG A 44 -20.90 12.79 3.72
C ARG A 44 -19.58 13.53 3.92
N ALA A 45 -18.65 13.45 2.94
CA ALA A 45 -17.37 14.15 2.97
C ALA A 45 -17.55 15.67 2.94
N GLU A 46 -18.39 16.19 2.05
CA GLU A 46 -18.71 17.63 1.95
C GLU A 46 -19.26 18.18 3.28
N ASP A 47 -20.25 17.51 3.87
CA ASP A 47 -20.80 17.91 5.18
C ASP A 47 -19.74 17.88 6.28
N LEU A 48 -18.91 16.83 6.34
CA LEU A 48 -17.87 16.69 7.36
C LEU A 48 -16.81 17.80 7.23
N VAL A 49 -16.31 18.03 6.02
CA VAL A 49 -15.28 19.07 5.75
C VAL A 49 -15.78 20.46 6.11
N SER A 50 -17.06 20.78 5.83
CA SER A 50 -17.68 22.05 6.19
C SER A 50 -17.70 22.35 7.70
N ARG A 51 -17.50 21.33 8.55
CA ARG A 51 -17.51 21.43 10.01
C ARG A 51 -16.12 21.56 10.62
N LEU A 52 -15.07 21.37 9.86
CA LEU A 52 -13.67 21.41 10.32
C LEU A 52 -13.15 22.85 10.33
N THR A 53 -12.29 23.17 11.30
CA THR A 53 -11.47 24.40 11.27
C THR A 53 -10.33 24.24 10.26
N LEU A 54 -9.73 25.34 9.82
CA LEU A 54 -8.59 25.30 8.90
C LEU A 54 -7.43 24.45 9.46
N GLU A 55 -7.12 24.58 10.74
CA GLU A 55 -6.05 23.80 11.40
C GLU A 55 -6.39 22.29 11.43
N GLU A 56 -7.65 21.92 11.67
CA GLU A 56 -8.10 20.53 11.62
C GLU A 56 -8.04 19.99 10.18
N LYS A 57 -8.48 20.78 9.19
CA LYS A 57 -8.39 20.40 7.77
C LYS A 57 -6.97 20.06 7.37
N VAL A 58 -6.04 20.98 7.63
CA VAL A 58 -4.62 20.81 7.32
C VAL A 58 -4.01 19.60 8.03
N SER A 59 -4.36 19.38 9.29
CA SER A 59 -3.83 18.23 10.05
C SER A 59 -4.28 16.87 9.47
N LEU A 60 -5.45 16.80 8.84
CA LEU A 60 -5.99 15.60 8.23
C LEU A 60 -5.42 15.31 6.82
N MET A 61 -4.68 16.26 6.22
CA MET A 61 -4.04 16.11 4.91
C MET A 61 -2.63 15.51 4.99
N GLN A 62 -2.25 14.92 6.13
CA GLN A 62 -0.98 14.26 6.34
C GLN A 62 -1.16 12.74 6.49
N HIS A 63 -0.13 11.97 6.12
CA HIS A 63 -0.21 10.50 6.16
C HIS A 63 -0.48 9.92 7.55
N GLU A 64 -0.13 10.64 8.62
CA GLU A 64 -0.58 10.38 10.00
C GLU A 64 -1.67 11.39 10.38
N SER A 65 -2.89 11.16 9.91
CA SER A 65 -4.04 12.02 10.23
C SER A 65 -4.45 11.85 11.68
N PRO A 66 -4.42 12.92 12.52
CA PRO A 66 -4.80 12.86 13.92
C PRO A 66 -6.30 12.65 14.10
N ALA A 67 -6.72 12.31 15.32
CA ALA A 67 -8.12 12.29 15.68
C ALA A 67 -8.70 13.70 15.79
N VAL A 68 -10.00 13.87 15.43
CA VAL A 68 -10.80 15.06 15.74
C VAL A 68 -11.99 14.64 16.60
N PRO A 69 -11.81 14.51 17.92
CA PRO A 69 -12.79 13.85 18.82
C PRO A 69 -14.18 14.53 18.83
N ARG A 70 -14.25 15.86 18.66
CA ARG A 70 -15.53 16.59 18.64
C ARG A 70 -16.45 16.19 17.46
N LEU A 71 -15.87 15.61 16.40
CA LEU A 71 -16.59 15.09 15.24
C LEU A 71 -16.53 13.56 15.15
N GLY A 72 -15.98 12.87 16.14
CA GLY A 72 -15.86 11.41 16.15
C GLY A 72 -14.84 10.86 15.16
N ILE A 73 -14.03 11.74 14.54
CA ILE A 73 -12.97 11.29 13.62
C ILE A 73 -11.86 10.63 14.43
N LYS A 74 -11.53 9.38 14.11
CA LYS A 74 -10.42 8.63 14.70
C LYS A 74 -9.12 8.96 13.99
N LYS A 75 -7.97 8.73 14.68
CA LYS A 75 -6.65 8.74 14.06
C LYS A 75 -6.63 7.72 12.91
N TYR A 76 -6.02 8.09 11.79
CA TYR A 76 -5.85 7.22 10.64
C TYR A 76 -4.44 7.33 10.09
N VAL A 77 -3.85 6.20 9.66
CA VAL A 77 -2.53 6.18 9.03
C VAL A 77 -2.66 5.64 7.62
N TRP A 78 -2.35 6.50 6.65
CA TRP A 78 -2.52 6.24 5.23
C TRP A 78 -1.46 5.29 4.65
N TRP A 79 -0.28 5.23 5.27
CA TRP A 79 0.84 4.45 4.75
C TRP A 79 0.72 2.97 5.09
N ASN A 80 0.38 2.16 4.10
CA ASN A 80 0.44 0.71 4.16
C ASN A 80 1.02 0.18 2.84
N GLU A 81 1.60 -1.02 2.87
CA GLU A 81 2.29 -1.61 1.72
C GLU A 81 1.88 -3.07 1.52
N ALA A 82 1.74 -3.47 0.27
CA ALA A 82 1.38 -4.84 -0.09
C ALA A 82 1.91 -5.26 -1.47
N LEU A 83 3.20 -5.02 -1.77
CA LEU A 83 3.76 -5.34 -3.08
C LEU A 83 3.64 -6.83 -3.46
N HIS A 84 3.77 -7.73 -2.49
CA HIS A 84 3.65 -9.17 -2.68
C HIS A 84 3.19 -9.90 -1.41
N GLY A 85 2.23 -9.36 -0.73
CA GLY A 85 1.70 -9.73 0.59
C GLY A 85 1.69 -8.52 1.52
N VAL A 86 0.95 -8.58 2.62
CA VAL A 86 0.83 -7.45 3.57
C VAL A 86 2.19 -7.14 4.19
N GLY A 87 2.70 -5.95 3.90
CA GLY A 87 4.04 -5.52 4.30
C GLY A 87 4.12 -4.99 5.73
N ARG A 88 5.23 -5.27 6.41
CA ARG A 88 5.68 -4.65 7.68
C ARG A 88 4.68 -4.68 8.83
N ALA A 89 3.67 -5.52 8.76
CA ALA A 89 2.61 -5.66 9.78
C ALA A 89 2.63 -7.03 10.49
N GLY A 90 3.78 -7.66 10.63
CA GLY A 90 3.94 -8.97 11.28
C GLY A 90 3.65 -10.15 10.36
N LEU A 91 3.00 -11.22 10.87
CA LEU A 91 2.69 -12.43 10.11
C LEU A 91 1.86 -12.11 8.87
N ALA A 92 2.27 -12.63 7.72
CA ALA A 92 1.51 -12.56 6.45
C ALA A 92 2.00 -13.65 5.48
N THR A 93 1.17 -14.05 4.54
CA THR A 93 1.63 -14.81 3.38
C THR A 93 2.53 -13.93 2.53
N VAL A 94 3.72 -14.43 2.20
CA VAL A 94 4.66 -13.76 1.28
C VAL A 94 4.63 -14.47 -0.06
N PHE A 95 4.15 -13.78 -1.08
CA PHE A 95 4.10 -14.24 -2.46
C PHE A 95 5.43 -13.94 -3.17
N PRO A 96 5.68 -14.49 -4.37
CA PRO A 96 6.84 -14.07 -5.17
C PRO A 96 6.85 -12.55 -5.41
N GLN A 97 8.04 -11.99 -5.59
CA GLN A 97 8.16 -10.55 -5.89
C GLN A 97 7.46 -10.20 -7.20
N SER A 98 6.99 -8.97 -7.34
CA SER A 98 6.17 -8.50 -8.47
C SER A 98 6.77 -8.82 -9.83
N ILE A 99 8.09 -8.64 -10.00
CA ILE A 99 8.81 -8.98 -11.25
C ILE A 99 8.72 -10.48 -11.59
N GLY A 100 8.76 -11.34 -10.57
CA GLY A 100 8.58 -12.78 -10.74
C GLY A 100 7.14 -13.13 -11.10
N MET A 101 6.16 -12.54 -10.40
CA MET A 101 4.74 -12.75 -10.70
C MET A 101 4.40 -12.31 -12.13
N ALA A 102 5.00 -11.22 -12.63
CA ALA A 102 4.83 -10.76 -14.00
C ALA A 102 5.35 -11.78 -15.03
N ALA A 103 6.42 -12.53 -14.71
CA ALA A 103 6.98 -13.57 -15.59
C ALA A 103 6.04 -14.76 -15.82
N SER A 104 4.99 -14.92 -15.04
CA SER A 104 3.93 -15.91 -15.28
C SER A 104 3.03 -15.58 -16.45
N PHE A 105 2.89 -14.29 -16.83
CA PHE A 105 1.90 -13.80 -17.79
C PHE A 105 0.45 -14.15 -17.43
N ASN A 106 0.17 -14.48 -16.15
CA ASN A 106 -1.12 -14.96 -15.67
C ASN A 106 -1.79 -13.87 -14.78
N ASP A 107 -2.51 -12.98 -15.43
CA ASP A 107 -3.21 -11.87 -14.77
C ASP A 107 -4.42 -12.34 -13.94
N GLU A 108 -5.03 -13.49 -14.28
CA GLU A 108 -6.10 -14.09 -13.48
C GLU A 108 -5.57 -14.64 -12.14
N LEU A 109 -4.46 -15.38 -12.17
CA LEU A 109 -3.83 -15.86 -10.93
C LEU A 109 -3.32 -14.71 -10.06
N LEU A 110 -2.84 -13.64 -10.69
CA LEU A 110 -2.42 -12.43 -9.97
C LEU A 110 -3.60 -11.76 -9.26
N TYR A 111 -4.78 -11.73 -9.89
CA TYR A 111 -6.01 -11.26 -9.24
C TYR A 111 -6.35 -12.10 -8.00
N ASP A 112 -6.26 -13.43 -8.09
CA ASP A 112 -6.48 -14.33 -6.94
C ASP A 112 -5.49 -14.06 -5.81
N VAL A 113 -4.20 -13.85 -6.15
CA VAL A 113 -3.15 -13.49 -5.19
C VAL A 113 -3.50 -12.21 -4.44
N PHE A 114 -3.86 -11.14 -5.15
CA PHE A 114 -4.15 -9.86 -4.50
C PHE A 114 -5.53 -9.84 -3.82
N THR A 115 -6.45 -10.72 -4.19
CA THR A 115 -7.66 -10.99 -3.42
C THR A 115 -7.30 -11.61 -2.06
N ALA A 116 -6.41 -12.61 -2.03
CA ALA A 116 -5.93 -13.19 -0.77
C ALA A 116 -5.17 -12.16 0.09
N VAL A 117 -4.34 -11.31 -0.53
CA VAL A 117 -3.63 -10.23 0.15
C VAL A 117 -4.62 -9.25 0.80
N SER A 118 -5.68 -8.87 0.09
CA SER A 118 -6.70 -7.95 0.63
C SER A 118 -7.52 -8.58 1.74
N ASP A 119 -7.77 -9.90 1.70
CA ASP A 119 -8.41 -10.64 2.80
C ASP A 119 -7.54 -10.61 4.07
N GLU A 120 -6.25 -10.89 3.93
CA GLU A 120 -5.31 -10.80 5.05
C GLU A 120 -5.21 -9.39 5.60
N ALA A 121 -5.16 -8.37 4.74
CA ALA A 121 -5.08 -6.98 5.15
C ALA A 121 -6.28 -6.55 5.98
N ARG A 122 -7.49 -6.88 5.55
CA ARG A 122 -8.73 -6.63 6.30
C ARG A 122 -8.78 -7.39 7.62
N ALA A 123 -8.45 -8.68 7.61
CA ALA A 123 -8.42 -9.49 8.83
C ALA A 123 -7.44 -8.93 9.87
N LYS A 124 -6.28 -8.45 9.43
CA LYS A 124 -5.27 -7.81 10.28
C LYS A 124 -5.75 -6.46 10.80
N HIS A 125 -6.31 -5.62 9.93
CA HIS A 125 -6.90 -4.34 10.32
C HIS A 125 -7.98 -4.52 11.40
N ASN A 126 -8.87 -5.49 11.22
CA ASN A 126 -9.94 -5.81 12.18
C ASN A 126 -9.36 -6.19 13.56
N GLU A 127 -8.25 -6.91 13.58
CA GLU A 127 -7.58 -7.29 14.82
C GLU A 127 -6.85 -6.10 15.48
N PHE A 128 -6.15 -5.28 14.68
CA PHE A 128 -5.51 -4.07 15.18
C PHE A 128 -6.52 -3.06 15.73
N LYS A 129 -7.66 -2.88 15.06
CA LYS A 129 -8.76 -2.02 15.52
C LYS A 129 -9.28 -2.40 16.92
N LYS A 130 -9.28 -3.71 17.27
CA LYS A 130 -9.64 -4.18 18.61
C LYS A 130 -8.59 -3.84 19.68
N GLN A 131 -7.33 -3.66 19.28
CA GLN A 131 -6.22 -3.36 20.18
C GLN A 131 -6.10 -1.87 20.53
N GLY A 132 -6.78 -0.98 19.79
CA GLY A 132 -6.81 0.45 20.05
C GLY A 132 -6.54 1.31 18.80
N GLU A 133 -5.72 2.36 18.95
CA GLU A 133 -5.39 3.23 17.84
C GLU A 133 -4.50 2.55 16.80
N LEU A 134 -4.86 2.72 15.54
CA LEU A 134 -4.09 2.20 14.42
C LEU A 134 -2.73 2.90 14.31
N GLN A 135 -1.72 2.10 13.98
CA GLN A 135 -0.36 2.55 13.72
C GLN A 135 -0.04 2.43 12.22
N ILE A 136 1.15 2.85 11.82
CA ILE A 136 1.68 2.64 10.48
C ILE A 136 1.58 1.16 10.07
N TYR A 137 1.22 0.87 8.83
CA TYR A 137 0.98 -0.47 8.26
C TYR A 137 -0.24 -1.21 8.84
N GLN A 138 -1.19 -0.50 9.46
CA GLN A 138 -2.40 -1.09 10.05
C GLN A 138 -3.71 -0.56 9.44
N GLY A 139 -3.63 0.36 8.48
CA GLY A 139 -4.76 0.97 7.78
C GLY A 139 -5.27 0.13 6.62
N LEU A 140 -6.04 0.77 5.73
CA LEU A 140 -6.75 0.16 4.61
C LEU A 140 -6.36 0.75 3.24
N THR A 141 -5.48 1.73 3.22
CA THR A 141 -4.93 2.39 2.02
C THR A 141 -3.55 1.82 1.74
N PHE A 142 -3.37 1.17 0.59
CA PHE A 142 -2.16 0.42 0.29
C PHE A 142 -1.43 1.04 -0.91
N TRP A 143 -0.20 1.50 -0.69
CA TRP A 143 0.61 2.16 -1.71
C TRP A 143 1.24 1.14 -2.66
N THR A 144 0.38 0.45 -3.38
CA THR A 144 0.63 -0.65 -4.30
C THR A 144 -0.43 -0.62 -5.41
N PRO A 145 -0.07 -0.90 -6.71
CA PRO A 145 1.18 -1.44 -7.24
C PRO A 145 2.22 -0.39 -7.66
N ASN A 146 3.50 -0.81 -7.74
CA ASN A 146 4.54 -0.06 -8.44
C ASN A 146 4.49 -0.44 -9.94
N ILE A 147 3.97 0.45 -10.77
CA ILE A 147 3.81 0.25 -12.22
C ILE A 147 4.78 1.08 -13.07
N ASN A 148 5.88 1.50 -12.48
CA ASN A 148 6.96 2.12 -13.23
C ASN A 148 7.60 1.10 -14.18
N ILE A 149 8.06 1.55 -15.33
CA ILE A 149 8.70 0.71 -16.34
C ILE A 149 10.15 0.43 -15.94
N PHE A 150 10.52 -0.85 -15.83
CA PHE A 150 11.87 -1.30 -15.48
C PHE A 150 12.78 -1.23 -16.69
N ARG A 151 13.47 -0.12 -16.89
CA ARG A 151 14.32 0.14 -18.07
C ARG A 151 15.80 -0.17 -17.89
N ASP A 152 16.32 0.01 -16.68
CA ASP A 152 17.73 -0.15 -16.37
C ASP A 152 17.93 -1.13 -15.21
N PRO A 153 18.68 -2.22 -15.39
CA PRO A 153 18.90 -3.22 -14.33
C PRO A 153 19.66 -2.67 -13.11
N ARG A 154 20.25 -1.48 -13.21
CA ARG A 154 20.88 -0.80 -12.07
C ARG A 154 19.88 -0.08 -11.17
N TRP A 155 18.64 0.06 -11.58
CA TRP A 155 17.59 0.64 -10.73
C TRP A 155 17.26 -0.28 -9.57
N GLY A 156 17.48 0.18 -8.33
CA GLY A 156 17.35 -0.62 -7.10
C GLY A 156 15.95 -1.12 -6.77
N ARG A 157 14.91 -0.60 -7.44
CA ARG A 157 13.50 -0.96 -7.21
C ARG A 157 12.87 -1.79 -8.34
N GLY A 158 13.68 -2.28 -9.28
CA GLY A 158 13.17 -3.05 -10.42
C GLY A 158 12.36 -4.29 -10.03
N GLN A 159 12.71 -4.97 -8.92
CA GLN A 159 11.99 -6.13 -8.42
C GLN A 159 10.55 -5.83 -7.95
N GLU A 160 10.24 -4.57 -7.64
CA GLU A 160 8.90 -4.13 -7.24
C GLU A 160 7.95 -4.00 -8.43
N THR A 161 8.45 -4.02 -9.66
CA THR A 161 7.73 -3.73 -10.90
C THR A 161 7.30 -4.96 -11.67
N TYR A 162 6.55 -4.75 -12.74
CA TYR A 162 6.05 -5.81 -13.64
C TYR A 162 6.86 -5.91 -14.93
N GLY A 163 8.06 -5.31 -14.99
CA GLY A 163 9.00 -5.40 -16.10
C GLY A 163 9.04 -4.17 -16.99
N GLU A 164 9.53 -4.36 -18.22
CA GLU A 164 9.81 -3.28 -19.17
C GLU A 164 8.68 -3.05 -20.19
N ASP A 165 7.71 -3.98 -20.29
CA ASP A 165 6.62 -3.91 -21.25
C ASP A 165 5.41 -3.13 -20.68
N PRO A 166 4.96 -2.02 -21.32
CA PRO A 166 3.86 -1.22 -20.81
C PRO A 166 2.51 -1.94 -20.86
N TYR A 167 2.30 -2.83 -21.82
CA TYR A 167 1.05 -3.59 -21.95
C TYR A 167 0.95 -4.64 -20.84
N LEU A 168 2.00 -5.44 -20.62
CA LEU A 168 2.06 -6.42 -19.53
C LEU A 168 1.88 -5.72 -18.18
N THR A 169 2.61 -4.62 -17.94
CA THR A 169 2.49 -3.83 -16.71
C THR A 169 1.05 -3.31 -16.51
N SER A 170 0.39 -2.86 -17.58
CA SER A 170 -1.01 -2.42 -17.52
C SER A 170 -1.94 -3.57 -17.15
N LYS A 171 -1.79 -4.75 -17.76
CA LYS A 171 -2.62 -5.93 -17.51
C LYS A 171 -2.48 -6.42 -16.06
N MET A 172 -1.24 -6.62 -15.64
CA MET A 172 -0.92 -7.06 -14.28
C MET A 172 -1.37 -6.03 -13.23
N GLY A 173 -1.11 -4.74 -13.48
CA GLY A 173 -1.53 -3.68 -12.56
C GLY A 173 -3.04 -3.58 -12.37
N VAL A 174 -3.83 -3.77 -13.44
CA VAL A 174 -5.30 -3.80 -13.33
C VAL A 174 -5.77 -4.96 -12.43
N SER A 175 -5.18 -6.14 -12.57
CA SER A 175 -5.51 -7.30 -11.73
C SER A 175 -5.16 -7.08 -10.27
N VAL A 176 -4.02 -6.45 -10.00
CA VAL A 176 -3.60 -6.07 -8.64
C VAL A 176 -4.61 -5.11 -8.00
N VAL A 177 -4.95 -4.03 -8.70
CA VAL A 177 -5.90 -3.03 -8.19
C VAL A 177 -7.25 -3.68 -7.89
N ARG A 178 -7.80 -4.44 -8.83
CA ARG A 178 -9.10 -5.11 -8.64
C ARG A 178 -9.09 -6.12 -7.50
N GLY A 179 -8.01 -6.90 -7.36
CA GLY A 179 -7.85 -7.85 -6.26
C GLY A 179 -7.76 -7.15 -4.89
N LEU A 180 -7.08 -6.01 -4.81
CA LEU A 180 -6.98 -5.21 -3.59
C LEU A 180 -8.29 -4.51 -3.24
N GLN A 181 -8.92 -3.84 -4.19
CA GLN A 181 -10.11 -3.02 -3.95
C GLN A 181 -11.38 -3.86 -3.76
N GLY A 182 -11.38 -5.12 -4.22
CA GLY A 182 -12.52 -6.03 -4.09
C GLY A 182 -13.56 -5.84 -5.21
N PRO A 183 -14.76 -6.43 -5.06
CA PRO A 183 -15.82 -6.36 -6.07
C PRO A 183 -16.30 -4.93 -6.32
N GLU A 184 -16.46 -4.55 -7.59
CA GLU A 184 -16.89 -3.20 -8.01
C GLU A 184 -18.33 -2.85 -7.52
N ASP A 185 -19.16 -3.83 -7.21
CA ASP A 185 -20.53 -3.66 -6.70
C ASP A 185 -20.64 -3.78 -5.17
N ALA A 186 -19.53 -3.85 -4.47
CA ALA A 186 -19.53 -3.88 -3.00
C ALA A 186 -20.01 -2.53 -2.42
N ALA A 187 -20.74 -2.60 -1.30
CA ALA A 187 -21.18 -1.39 -0.60
C ALA A 187 -20.03 -0.56 -0.01
N TYR A 188 -18.91 -1.20 0.26
CA TYR A 188 -17.67 -0.59 0.75
C TYR A 188 -16.49 -1.23 0.03
N ASP A 189 -15.52 -0.42 -0.35
CA ASP A 189 -14.27 -0.91 -0.90
C ASP A 189 -13.54 -1.77 0.14
N LYS A 190 -12.91 -2.85 -0.34
CA LYS A 190 -12.18 -3.73 0.56
C LYS A 190 -10.89 -3.08 1.05
N LEU A 191 -10.10 -2.54 0.13
CA LEU A 191 -8.94 -1.70 0.36
C LEU A 191 -8.92 -0.60 -0.71
N HIS A 192 -8.09 0.42 -0.51
CA HIS A 192 -7.69 1.30 -1.60
C HIS A 192 -6.29 0.91 -2.09
N ALA A 193 -6.16 0.79 -3.40
CA ALA A 193 -4.89 0.60 -4.08
C ALA A 193 -4.33 1.93 -4.58
N CYS A 194 -3.01 2.03 -4.71
CA CYS A 194 -2.33 3.23 -5.14
C CYS A 194 -1.36 2.95 -6.29
N ALA A 195 -1.60 3.55 -7.44
CA ALA A 195 -0.70 3.47 -8.59
C ALA A 195 0.52 4.36 -8.37
N LYS A 196 1.73 3.78 -8.34
CA LYS A 196 2.95 4.54 -8.08
C LYS A 196 4.08 4.17 -9.05
N HIS A 197 5.02 5.09 -9.28
CA HIS A 197 5.13 6.50 -8.89
C HIS A 197 4.91 7.36 -10.13
N TYR A 198 3.96 8.27 -10.12
CA TYR A 198 3.51 9.04 -11.29
C TYR A 198 4.30 10.36 -11.42
N ALA A 199 5.12 10.59 -12.45
CA ALA A 199 5.39 9.72 -13.57
C ALA A 199 6.89 9.75 -13.93
N VAL A 200 7.25 8.91 -14.93
CA VAL A 200 8.64 8.85 -15.49
C VAL A 200 9.69 8.57 -14.40
N HIS A 201 9.34 7.70 -13.44
CA HIS A 201 10.19 7.35 -12.30
C HIS A 201 10.80 5.95 -12.49
N SER A 202 12.02 5.88 -12.99
CA SER A 202 12.84 4.67 -13.11
C SER A 202 14.33 5.02 -13.28
N GLY A 203 14.71 6.14 -12.73
CA GLY A 203 16.08 6.63 -12.71
C GLY A 203 16.93 6.03 -11.59
N PRO A 204 18.21 6.37 -11.52
CA PRO A 204 19.11 5.91 -10.47
C PRO A 204 18.64 6.37 -9.08
N GLU A 205 18.68 5.47 -8.08
CA GLU A 205 18.25 5.79 -6.72
C GLU A 205 19.08 6.87 -6.03
N TRP A 206 20.38 6.99 -6.38
CA TRP A 206 21.29 7.94 -5.73
C TRP A 206 20.95 9.42 -5.98
N ASN A 207 20.18 9.73 -7.03
CA ASN A 207 19.78 11.11 -7.34
C ASN A 207 18.24 11.28 -7.47
N ARG A 208 17.44 10.35 -6.97
CA ARG A 208 15.99 10.40 -7.11
C ARG A 208 15.35 11.71 -6.64
N HIS A 209 15.95 12.36 -5.62
CA HIS A 209 15.49 13.62 -5.04
C HIS A 209 15.89 14.87 -5.81
N SER A 210 16.69 14.74 -6.87
CA SER A 210 17.15 15.87 -7.69
C SER A 210 17.01 15.62 -9.19
N PHE A 211 16.66 14.38 -9.58
CA PHE A 211 16.53 13.98 -10.96
C PHE A 211 15.46 14.78 -11.69
N ASN A 212 15.77 15.23 -12.92
CA ASN A 212 14.84 15.86 -13.84
C ASN A 212 14.76 15.01 -15.11
N ALA A 213 13.56 14.55 -15.46
CA ALA A 213 13.29 13.86 -16.72
C ALA A 213 13.07 14.90 -17.81
N GLU A 214 14.17 15.38 -18.40
CA GLU A 214 14.20 16.36 -19.50
C GLU A 214 14.19 15.67 -20.85
N ASP A 215 13.71 16.36 -21.86
CA ASP A 215 13.74 15.93 -23.26
C ASP A 215 13.08 14.55 -23.47
N VAL A 216 12.07 14.23 -22.71
CA VAL A 216 11.30 12.98 -22.87
C VAL A 216 10.48 13.10 -24.17
N ASP A 217 10.79 12.23 -25.15
CA ASP A 217 10.03 12.21 -26.40
C ASP A 217 8.54 12.02 -26.10
N PRO A 218 7.64 12.84 -26.65
CA PRO A 218 6.19 12.70 -26.43
C PRO A 218 5.67 11.28 -26.70
N ARG A 219 6.27 10.59 -27.68
CA ARG A 219 5.91 9.21 -27.96
C ARG A 219 6.31 8.28 -26.81
N ASP A 220 7.50 8.44 -26.23
CA ASP A 220 7.93 7.64 -25.08
C ASP A 220 7.04 7.91 -23.85
N LEU A 221 6.65 9.17 -23.64
CA LEU A 221 5.71 9.50 -22.57
C LEU A 221 4.40 8.75 -22.74
N TRP A 222 3.79 8.83 -23.92
CA TRP A 222 2.43 8.31 -24.18
C TRP A 222 2.38 6.80 -24.49
N GLU A 223 3.45 6.21 -25.00
CA GLU A 223 3.49 4.79 -25.37
C GLU A 223 4.22 3.92 -24.34
N THR A 224 5.05 4.52 -23.45
CA THR A 224 5.85 3.76 -22.46
C THR A 224 5.49 4.10 -21.02
N TYR A 225 5.55 5.39 -20.64
CA TYR A 225 5.45 5.76 -19.22
C TYR A 225 4.03 5.90 -18.69
N LEU A 226 3.10 6.38 -19.50
CA LEU A 226 1.72 6.67 -19.07
C LEU A 226 0.71 5.53 -19.26
N PRO A 227 0.87 4.53 -20.16
CA PRO A 227 -0.17 3.56 -20.45
C PRO A 227 -0.65 2.74 -19.26
N ALA A 228 0.26 2.35 -18.37
CA ALA A 228 -0.10 1.59 -17.17
C ALA A 228 -0.95 2.44 -16.22
N PHE A 229 -0.56 3.68 -15.93
CA PHE A 229 -1.35 4.61 -15.11
C PHE A 229 -2.73 4.85 -15.70
N LYS A 230 -2.82 5.16 -16.99
CA LYS A 230 -4.10 5.33 -17.70
C LYS A 230 -4.99 4.09 -17.58
N SER A 231 -4.39 2.91 -17.71
CA SER A 231 -5.13 1.65 -17.61
C SER A 231 -5.67 1.41 -16.19
N LEU A 232 -4.90 1.71 -15.15
CA LEU A 232 -5.35 1.55 -13.78
C LEU A 232 -6.46 2.56 -13.43
N VAL A 233 -6.34 3.80 -13.90
CA VAL A 233 -7.39 4.81 -13.73
C VAL A 233 -8.68 4.40 -14.46
N GLN A 234 -8.60 4.10 -15.75
CA GLN A 234 -9.80 3.96 -16.59
C GLN A 234 -10.43 2.56 -16.58
N LYS A 235 -9.68 1.51 -16.21
CA LYS A 235 -10.16 0.13 -16.26
C LYS A 235 -10.30 -0.52 -14.89
N ALA A 236 -9.62 -0.01 -13.86
CA ALA A 236 -9.64 -0.58 -12.53
C ALA A 236 -10.10 0.42 -11.46
N ASP A 237 -10.43 1.65 -11.84
CA ASP A 237 -10.87 2.71 -10.92
C ASP A 237 -9.97 2.82 -9.68
N VAL A 238 -8.62 2.88 -9.93
CA VAL A 238 -7.65 2.96 -8.86
C VAL A 238 -7.92 4.17 -7.97
N LYS A 239 -8.05 3.97 -6.66
CA LYS A 239 -8.49 5.01 -5.72
C LYS A 239 -7.41 6.03 -5.37
N GLU A 240 -6.14 5.64 -5.48
CA GLU A 240 -5.02 6.52 -5.16
C GLU A 240 -3.98 6.50 -6.28
N VAL A 241 -3.34 7.64 -6.48
CA VAL A 241 -2.15 7.79 -7.33
C VAL A 241 -1.07 8.49 -6.52
N MET A 242 0.14 7.91 -6.49
CA MET A 242 1.27 8.54 -5.81
C MET A 242 2.15 9.26 -6.83
N CYS A 243 2.32 10.57 -6.67
CA CYS A 243 3.26 11.35 -7.47
C CYS A 243 4.71 11.07 -7.08
N ALA A 244 5.59 11.10 -8.07
CA ALA A 244 6.99 10.68 -7.93
C ALA A 244 7.90 11.75 -7.32
N TYR A 245 9.08 11.32 -6.82
CA TYR A 245 10.12 12.23 -6.33
C TYR A 245 10.69 13.17 -7.38
N ASN A 246 10.89 12.68 -8.61
CA ASN A 246 11.60 13.41 -9.64
C ASN A 246 10.80 14.60 -10.21
N ARG A 247 11.50 15.47 -10.92
CA ARG A 247 10.89 16.41 -11.82
C ARG A 247 10.62 15.78 -13.19
N TYR A 248 9.63 16.31 -13.86
CA TYR A 248 9.33 16.08 -15.27
C TYR A 248 9.25 17.43 -15.98
N GLU A 249 10.11 17.67 -16.99
CA GLU A 249 10.21 18.94 -17.72
C GLU A 249 10.31 20.14 -16.77
N ASP A 250 11.26 20.07 -15.83
CA ASP A 250 11.56 21.06 -14.78
C ASP A 250 10.53 21.20 -13.65
N GLU A 251 9.32 20.65 -13.78
CA GLU A 251 8.31 20.68 -12.72
C GLU A 251 8.41 19.44 -11.81
N PRO A 252 8.40 19.59 -10.47
CA PRO A 252 8.24 18.46 -9.56
C PRO A 252 6.98 17.67 -9.90
N CYS A 253 7.04 16.35 -10.01
CA CYS A 253 5.85 15.54 -10.35
C CYS A 253 4.67 15.80 -9.40
N CYS A 254 4.94 16.03 -8.10
CA CYS A 254 3.91 16.38 -7.11
C CYS A 254 3.45 17.85 -7.16
N GLY A 255 3.99 18.65 -8.06
CA GLY A 255 3.64 20.05 -8.28
C GLY A 255 3.39 20.38 -9.76
N SER A 256 3.20 19.35 -10.61
CA SER A 256 3.03 19.53 -12.05
C SER A 256 1.56 19.65 -12.42
N ASP A 257 1.18 20.82 -12.92
CA ASP A 257 -0.15 21.05 -13.48
C ASP A 257 -0.42 20.15 -14.69
N ARG A 258 0.60 19.97 -15.55
CA ARG A 258 0.49 19.10 -16.73
C ARG A 258 0.18 17.65 -16.34
N LEU A 259 0.91 17.07 -15.38
CA LEU A 259 0.72 15.68 -15.01
C LEU A 259 -0.58 15.49 -14.21
N LEU A 260 -0.80 16.28 -13.17
CA LEU A 260 -1.85 16.06 -12.19
C LEU A 260 -3.22 16.64 -12.63
N GLN A 261 -3.27 17.83 -13.24
CA GLN A 261 -4.51 18.42 -13.68
C GLN A 261 -4.83 18.01 -15.12
N GLN A 262 -4.00 18.41 -16.09
CA GLN A 262 -4.34 18.25 -17.50
C GLN A 262 -4.43 16.78 -17.92
N ILE A 263 -3.46 15.93 -17.55
CA ILE A 263 -3.45 14.53 -17.98
C ILE A 263 -4.29 13.66 -17.06
N LEU A 264 -3.99 13.65 -15.75
CA LEU A 264 -4.61 12.72 -14.81
C LEU A 264 -6.10 13.05 -14.61
N ARG A 265 -6.45 14.31 -14.28
CA ARG A 265 -7.83 14.68 -13.96
C ARG A 265 -8.65 15.02 -15.20
N ASP A 266 -8.19 15.93 -16.06
CA ASP A 266 -9.01 16.44 -17.17
C ASP A 266 -9.11 15.43 -18.32
N GLU A 267 -7.98 14.84 -18.74
CA GLU A 267 -8.00 13.93 -19.89
C GLU A 267 -8.46 12.50 -19.50
N TRP A 268 -8.03 11.99 -18.34
CA TRP A 268 -8.40 10.62 -17.95
C TRP A 268 -9.63 10.54 -17.07
N GLY A 269 -10.10 11.68 -16.52
CA GLY A 269 -11.29 11.75 -15.68
C GLY A 269 -11.08 11.24 -14.25
N TYR A 270 -9.85 11.31 -13.73
CA TYR A 270 -9.53 10.79 -12.40
C TYR A 270 -10.12 11.67 -11.30
N ASP A 271 -10.95 11.10 -10.42
CA ASP A 271 -11.56 11.78 -9.27
C ASP A 271 -11.09 11.25 -7.90
N GLY A 272 -10.19 10.26 -7.91
CA GLY A 272 -9.53 9.75 -6.71
C GLY A 272 -8.51 10.74 -6.11
N LEU A 273 -7.87 10.33 -5.03
CA LEU A 273 -6.87 11.16 -4.35
C LEU A 273 -5.45 10.98 -4.92
N VAL A 274 -4.65 12.03 -4.80
CA VAL A 274 -3.21 12.01 -5.11
C VAL A 274 -2.42 12.16 -3.81
N VAL A 275 -1.54 11.20 -3.54
CA VAL A 275 -0.60 11.24 -2.41
C VAL A 275 0.81 11.56 -2.90
N SER A 276 1.58 12.33 -2.13
CA SER A 276 3.01 12.52 -2.42
C SER A 276 3.81 11.28 -2.05
N ASP A 277 4.89 10.98 -2.78
CA ASP A 277 5.93 10.12 -2.22
C ASP A 277 6.52 10.79 -0.96
N CYS A 278 7.09 9.96 -0.06
CA CYS A 278 7.46 10.43 1.27
C CYS A 278 8.55 11.50 1.23
N TRP A 279 8.24 12.67 1.78
CA TRP A 279 9.08 13.89 1.74
C TRP A 279 9.34 14.48 0.34
N ALA A 280 8.60 14.08 -0.68
CA ALA A 280 8.76 14.62 -2.03
C ALA A 280 8.45 16.13 -2.11
N ILE A 281 7.56 16.65 -1.27
CA ILE A 281 7.28 18.10 -1.22
C ILE A 281 8.46 18.88 -0.65
N ASN A 282 9.25 18.26 0.25
CA ASN A 282 10.47 18.88 0.75
C ASN A 282 11.52 19.11 -0.36
N ASP A 283 11.53 18.27 -1.40
CA ASP A 283 12.44 18.41 -2.51
C ASP A 283 12.22 19.70 -3.31
N PHE A 284 11.01 20.28 -3.29
CA PHE A 284 10.73 21.53 -3.99
C PHE A 284 11.60 22.69 -3.50
N TYR A 285 11.94 22.74 -2.19
CA TYR A 285 12.68 23.83 -1.58
C TYR A 285 14.01 23.43 -0.93
N ASN A 286 14.28 22.14 -0.75
CA ASN A 286 15.53 21.71 -0.17
C ASN A 286 16.70 22.00 -1.11
N LYS A 287 17.79 22.53 -0.52
CA LYS A 287 19.02 22.81 -1.27
C LYS A 287 19.65 21.52 -1.79
N GLY A 288 19.96 21.51 -3.08
CA GLY A 288 20.53 20.36 -3.78
C GLY A 288 19.49 19.35 -4.28
N SER A 289 18.19 19.60 -4.02
CA SER A 289 17.08 18.87 -4.62
C SER A 289 16.51 19.63 -5.82
N HIS A 290 15.24 20.02 -5.81
CA HIS A 290 14.61 20.68 -6.96
C HIS A 290 14.86 22.19 -7.00
N GLU A 291 14.84 22.85 -5.83
CA GLU A 291 15.00 24.31 -5.67
C GLU A 291 14.01 25.13 -6.54
N THR A 292 12.77 24.63 -6.73
CA THR A 292 11.72 25.27 -7.52
C THR A 292 10.87 26.23 -6.72
N GLU A 293 10.82 26.06 -5.38
CA GLU A 293 10.06 26.89 -4.47
C GLU A 293 10.98 27.47 -3.37
N PRO A 294 10.69 28.66 -2.86
CA PRO A 294 11.58 29.32 -1.90
C PRO A 294 11.58 28.67 -0.52
N ASP A 295 10.46 28.06 -0.11
CA ASP A 295 10.27 27.51 1.24
C ASP A 295 9.09 26.51 1.28
N ALA A 296 8.89 25.91 2.45
CA ALA A 296 7.84 24.92 2.68
C ALA A 296 6.41 25.48 2.49
N THR A 297 6.18 26.77 2.76
CA THR A 297 4.85 27.39 2.63
C THR A 297 4.44 27.48 1.16
N HIS A 298 5.34 27.95 0.30
CA HIS A 298 5.12 27.99 -1.16
C HIS A 298 5.03 26.60 -1.77
N ALA A 299 5.92 25.69 -1.36
CA ALA A 299 5.91 24.29 -1.81
C ALA A 299 4.59 23.59 -1.51
N SER A 300 4.07 23.75 -0.29
CA SER A 300 2.80 23.16 0.12
C SER A 300 1.63 23.72 -0.67
N ALA A 301 1.57 25.08 -0.83
CA ALA A 301 0.54 25.72 -1.64
C ALA A 301 0.59 25.25 -3.10
N LYS A 302 1.78 25.21 -3.73
CA LYS A 302 1.97 24.74 -5.11
C LYS A 302 1.47 23.29 -5.26
N ALA A 303 1.85 22.38 -4.36
CA ALA A 303 1.47 20.97 -4.43
C ALA A 303 -0.06 20.80 -4.37
N VAL A 304 -0.76 21.47 -3.43
CA VAL A 304 -2.21 21.34 -3.30
C VAL A 304 -2.94 22.00 -4.47
N ILE A 305 -2.51 23.19 -4.93
CA ILE A 305 -3.09 23.88 -6.09
C ILE A 305 -3.02 23.00 -7.34
N THR A 306 -1.92 22.29 -7.54
CA THR A 306 -1.72 21.41 -8.71
C THR A 306 -2.35 20.04 -8.55
N GLY A 307 -2.88 19.67 -7.36
CA GLY A 307 -3.71 18.50 -7.18
C GLY A 307 -3.17 17.38 -6.31
N THR A 308 -2.07 17.59 -5.56
CA THR A 308 -1.64 16.68 -4.50
C THR A 308 -2.53 16.89 -3.27
N ASP A 309 -3.25 15.86 -2.86
CA ASP A 309 -4.27 15.93 -1.82
C ASP A 309 -3.75 15.51 -0.44
N LEU A 310 -2.80 14.57 -0.39
CA LEU A 310 -2.24 14.00 0.83
C LEU A 310 -0.72 14.06 0.79
N GLU A 311 -0.09 14.45 1.90
CA GLU A 311 1.36 14.42 2.01
C GLU A 311 1.86 13.25 2.86
N CYS A 312 2.83 12.49 2.35
CA CYS A 312 3.72 11.68 3.17
C CYS A 312 4.92 12.54 3.60
N GLY A 313 4.78 13.28 4.66
CA GLY A 313 5.79 14.22 5.12
C GLY A 313 5.25 15.17 6.19
N SER A 314 5.81 16.38 6.23
CA SER A 314 5.41 17.42 7.20
C SER A 314 5.32 18.83 6.60
N SER A 315 5.52 18.99 5.28
CA SER A 315 5.46 20.32 4.65
C SER A 315 4.06 20.91 4.71
N PHE A 316 3.02 20.07 4.58
CA PHE A 316 1.62 20.54 4.61
C PHE A 316 1.20 21.18 5.93
N GLU A 317 1.97 21.01 7.03
CA GLU A 317 1.78 21.81 8.26
C GLU A 317 1.81 23.32 7.97
N ASN A 318 2.47 23.75 6.91
CA ASN A 318 2.59 25.15 6.49
C ASN A 318 1.37 25.67 5.71
N LEU A 319 0.39 24.82 5.35
CA LEU A 319 -0.81 25.26 4.61
C LEU A 319 -1.65 26.28 5.37
N VAL A 320 -1.67 26.23 6.71
CA VAL A 320 -2.33 27.27 7.52
C VAL A 320 -1.68 28.64 7.28
N SER A 321 -0.36 28.71 7.20
CA SER A 321 0.38 29.93 6.87
C SER A 321 0.14 30.33 5.42
N ALA A 322 0.14 29.40 4.49
CA ALA A 322 -0.11 29.64 3.08
C ALA A 322 -1.48 30.31 2.84
N VAL A 323 -2.53 29.87 3.54
CA VAL A 323 -3.85 30.53 3.49
C VAL A 323 -3.79 31.95 4.06
N LYS A 324 -3.14 32.15 5.21
CA LYS A 324 -3.02 33.49 5.85
C LYS A 324 -2.22 34.47 5.00
N GLU A 325 -1.26 33.98 4.23
CA GLU A 325 -0.44 34.77 3.29
C GLU A 325 -1.12 34.95 1.93
N GLY A 326 -2.26 34.30 1.68
CA GLY A 326 -3.02 34.43 0.43
C GLY A 326 -2.39 33.66 -0.75
N LEU A 327 -1.52 32.69 -0.48
CA LEU A 327 -0.91 31.81 -1.50
C LEU A 327 -1.89 30.75 -2.01
N ILE A 328 -2.84 30.33 -1.19
CA ILE A 328 -3.89 29.36 -1.51
C ILE A 328 -5.17 29.76 -0.79
N ASP A 329 -6.33 29.49 -1.37
CA ASP A 329 -7.62 29.67 -0.71
C ASP A 329 -8.05 28.41 0.07
N GLU A 330 -8.88 28.60 1.10
CA GLU A 330 -9.39 27.51 1.92
C GLU A 330 -10.27 26.54 1.09
N ALA A 331 -10.98 27.03 0.08
CA ALA A 331 -11.82 26.20 -0.78
C ALA A 331 -10.99 25.19 -1.61
N THR A 332 -9.74 25.50 -1.92
CA THR A 332 -8.82 24.55 -2.57
C THR A 332 -8.41 23.45 -1.60
N ILE A 333 -8.18 23.77 -0.32
CA ILE A 333 -7.92 22.79 0.73
C ILE A 333 -9.15 21.89 0.93
N ASP A 334 -10.37 22.50 0.94
CA ASP A 334 -11.62 21.75 1.10
C ASP A 334 -11.78 20.68 0.02
N ARG A 335 -11.55 21.01 -1.25
CA ARG A 335 -11.65 20.05 -2.36
C ARG A 335 -10.69 18.86 -2.20
N SER A 336 -9.47 19.10 -1.75
CA SER A 336 -8.50 18.01 -1.49
C SER A 336 -8.93 17.15 -0.30
N LEU A 337 -9.36 17.80 0.80
CA LEU A 337 -9.80 17.08 1.99
C LEU A 337 -11.10 16.29 1.77
N GLU A 338 -12.02 16.80 0.93
CA GLU A 338 -13.23 16.07 0.53
C GLU A 338 -12.89 14.73 -0.13
N ARG A 339 -11.86 14.69 -0.99
CA ARG A 339 -11.39 13.40 -1.58
C ARG A 339 -10.86 12.45 -0.52
N LEU A 340 -10.10 12.95 0.45
CA LEU A 340 -9.58 12.14 1.55
C LEU A 340 -10.70 11.59 2.43
N MET A 341 -11.67 12.42 2.78
CA MET A 341 -12.81 11.97 3.60
C MET A 341 -13.73 11.04 2.83
N LYS A 342 -13.98 11.30 1.53
CA LYS A 342 -14.69 10.36 0.63
C LYS A 342 -14.05 8.98 0.68
N ALA A 343 -12.72 8.89 0.53
CA ALA A 343 -11.98 7.64 0.59
C ALA A 343 -12.17 6.89 1.93
N ARG A 344 -12.16 7.59 3.06
CA ARG A 344 -12.40 6.99 4.37
C ARG A 344 -13.84 6.48 4.52
N PHE A 345 -14.84 7.16 3.92
CA PHE A 345 -16.21 6.68 3.89
C PHE A 345 -16.39 5.50 2.94
N GLU A 346 -15.76 5.48 1.77
CA GLU A 346 -15.78 4.35 0.84
C GLU A 346 -15.20 3.08 1.49
N LEU A 347 -14.17 3.20 2.31
CA LEU A 347 -13.58 2.10 3.07
C LEU A 347 -14.44 1.66 4.28
N GLY A 348 -15.48 2.44 4.66
CA GLY A 348 -16.28 2.21 5.87
C GLY A 348 -15.49 2.40 7.17
N GLU A 349 -14.34 3.08 7.12
CA GLU A 349 -13.48 3.27 8.29
C GLU A 349 -14.15 4.11 9.38
N MET A 350 -15.04 5.02 8.97
CA MET A 350 -15.78 5.91 9.86
C MET A 350 -17.18 5.37 10.25
N ASP A 351 -17.53 4.17 9.79
CA ASP A 351 -18.82 3.54 10.08
C ASP A 351 -18.70 2.50 11.21
N GLU A 352 -19.83 2.08 11.78
CA GLU A 352 -19.85 1.14 12.90
C GLU A 352 -19.39 -0.25 12.48
N SER A 353 -19.80 -0.70 11.28
CA SER A 353 -19.46 -2.02 10.73
C SER A 353 -19.50 -2.04 9.21
N THR A 354 -18.75 -2.95 8.64
CA THR A 354 -18.71 -3.27 7.22
C THR A 354 -18.82 -4.79 7.00
N PRO A 355 -19.19 -5.28 5.81
CA PRO A 355 -19.17 -6.71 5.51
C PRO A 355 -17.79 -7.37 5.71
N TRP A 356 -16.72 -6.58 5.63
CA TRP A 356 -15.34 -7.05 5.77
C TRP A 356 -14.93 -7.33 7.23
N ASP A 357 -15.70 -6.87 8.21
CA ASP A 357 -15.40 -7.07 9.63
C ASP A 357 -15.54 -8.55 10.07
N GLU A 358 -16.20 -9.38 9.26
CA GLU A 358 -16.37 -10.82 9.51
C GLU A 358 -15.12 -11.65 9.12
N LEU A 359 -14.15 -11.08 8.39
CA LEU A 359 -12.94 -11.80 8.00
C LEU A 359 -12.10 -12.17 9.23
N PRO A 360 -11.89 -13.49 9.50
CA PRO A 360 -11.22 -13.93 10.71
C PRO A 360 -9.69 -13.83 10.57
N TYR A 361 -8.98 -13.54 11.66
CA TYR A 361 -7.52 -13.49 11.65
C TYR A 361 -6.85 -14.81 11.22
N SER A 362 -7.54 -15.94 11.37
CA SER A 362 -7.02 -17.27 10.96
C SER A 362 -6.79 -17.43 9.44
N ILE A 363 -7.26 -16.47 8.63
CA ILE A 363 -6.99 -16.45 7.19
C ILE A 363 -5.55 -16.01 6.88
N VAL A 364 -4.92 -15.26 7.81
CA VAL A 364 -3.55 -14.75 7.66
C VAL A 364 -2.56 -15.91 7.66
N ASP A 365 -1.76 -16.01 6.59
CA ASP A 365 -0.81 -17.08 6.35
C ASP A 365 -1.45 -18.49 6.42
N SER A 366 -2.71 -18.60 6.00
CA SER A 366 -3.44 -19.87 6.00
C SER A 366 -2.83 -20.88 5.03
N LYS A 367 -3.20 -22.15 5.19
CA LYS A 367 -2.75 -23.20 4.28
C LYS A 367 -3.19 -22.97 2.82
N GLU A 368 -4.37 -22.41 2.65
CA GLU A 368 -4.94 -22.03 1.37
C GLU A 368 -4.09 -20.93 0.71
N HIS A 369 -3.72 -19.90 1.45
CA HIS A 369 -2.88 -18.82 0.97
C HIS A 369 -1.43 -19.28 0.70
N GLN A 370 -0.88 -20.15 1.55
CA GLN A 370 0.42 -20.80 1.30
C GLN A 370 0.41 -21.66 0.03
N ALA A 371 -0.68 -22.38 -0.21
CA ALA A 371 -0.85 -23.17 -1.45
C ALA A 371 -0.96 -22.27 -2.68
N LEU A 372 -1.64 -21.13 -2.57
CA LEU A 372 -1.72 -20.12 -3.63
C LEU A 372 -0.35 -19.49 -3.91
N ALA A 373 0.43 -19.18 -2.86
CA ALA A 373 1.80 -18.67 -2.99
C ALA A 373 2.71 -19.70 -3.71
N LEU A 374 2.58 -20.99 -3.38
CA LEU A 374 3.32 -22.05 -4.06
C LEU A 374 2.90 -22.17 -5.54
N LYS A 375 1.59 -22.13 -5.84
CA LYS A 375 1.09 -22.14 -7.22
C LYS A 375 1.66 -20.96 -8.01
N MET A 376 1.60 -19.75 -7.45
CA MET A 376 2.16 -18.56 -8.09
C MET A 376 3.67 -18.71 -8.31
N ALA A 377 4.42 -19.19 -7.30
CA ALA A 377 5.86 -19.42 -7.44
C ALA A 377 6.20 -20.42 -8.54
N GLN A 378 5.40 -21.46 -8.73
CA GLN A 378 5.60 -22.44 -9.82
C GLN A 378 5.41 -21.78 -11.20
N GLU A 379 4.46 -20.89 -11.34
CA GLU A 379 4.19 -20.19 -12.61
C GLU A 379 5.23 -19.10 -12.93
N THR A 380 6.00 -18.63 -11.96
CA THR A 380 7.10 -17.68 -12.21
C THR A 380 8.32 -18.33 -12.87
N MET A 381 8.40 -19.68 -12.91
CA MET A 381 9.57 -20.41 -13.41
C MET A 381 9.59 -20.44 -14.93
N VAL A 382 10.53 -19.75 -15.53
CA VAL A 382 10.70 -19.67 -16.99
C VAL A 382 11.90 -20.51 -17.44
N LEU A 383 11.67 -21.53 -18.26
CA LEU A 383 12.72 -22.33 -18.85
C LEU A 383 13.31 -21.61 -20.08
N LEU A 384 14.41 -20.88 -19.88
CA LEU A 384 15.06 -20.14 -20.95
C LEU A 384 15.84 -21.02 -21.92
N GLN A 385 16.41 -22.11 -21.43
CA GLN A 385 17.19 -23.06 -22.25
C GLN A 385 17.24 -24.43 -21.60
N ASN A 386 17.13 -25.49 -22.42
CA ASN A 386 17.38 -26.90 -22.02
C ASN A 386 18.18 -27.61 -23.10
N LYS A 387 19.44 -27.17 -23.32
CA LYS A 387 20.33 -27.78 -24.33
C LYS A 387 20.75 -29.17 -23.90
N GLY A 388 20.60 -30.14 -24.80
CA GLY A 388 20.94 -31.53 -24.53
C GLY A 388 19.96 -32.27 -23.59
N ASN A 389 18.79 -31.70 -23.34
CA ASN A 389 17.76 -32.27 -22.45
C ASN A 389 18.28 -32.60 -21.03
N VAL A 390 19.08 -31.67 -20.47
CA VAL A 390 19.65 -31.85 -19.13
C VAL A 390 18.55 -31.83 -18.05
N LEU A 391 17.49 -31.10 -18.25
CA LEU A 391 16.33 -31.07 -17.36
C LEU A 391 15.20 -31.96 -17.86
N PRO A 392 14.48 -32.64 -16.94
CA PRO A 392 14.64 -32.66 -15.48
C PRO A 392 15.88 -33.43 -15.02
N LEU A 393 16.52 -33.00 -13.93
CA LEU A 393 17.67 -33.64 -13.35
C LEU A 393 17.30 -35.00 -12.73
N SER A 394 18.16 -36.04 -12.93
CA SER A 394 17.99 -37.31 -12.23
C SER A 394 18.26 -37.17 -10.73
N LYS A 395 17.50 -37.89 -9.91
CA LYS A 395 17.70 -37.97 -8.45
C LYS A 395 18.99 -38.70 -8.03
N ASP A 396 19.64 -39.42 -8.97
CA ASP A 396 20.88 -40.13 -8.69
C ASP A 396 22.11 -39.23 -8.73
N LEU A 397 21.97 -38.01 -9.27
CA LEU A 397 23.05 -37.05 -9.42
C LEU A 397 23.44 -36.42 -8.09
N THR A 398 24.72 -36.11 -7.95
CA THR A 398 25.24 -35.24 -6.91
C THR A 398 25.21 -33.79 -7.42
N ILE A 399 24.50 -32.90 -6.72
CA ILE A 399 24.31 -31.51 -7.11
C ILE A 399 25.10 -30.61 -6.20
N ALA A 400 25.96 -29.74 -6.76
CA ALA A 400 26.53 -28.63 -6.04
C ALA A 400 25.62 -27.41 -6.19
N VAL A 401 25.18 -26.85 -5.07
CA VAL A 401 24.42 -25.60 -5.00
C VAL A 401 25.34 -24.50 -4.53
N ILE A 402 25.55 -23.49 -5.38
CA ILE A 402 26.52 -22.42 -5.11
C ILE A 402 25.82 -21.06 -5.14
N GLY A 403 26.17 -20.22 -4.23
CA GLY A 403 25.72 -18.83 -4.18
C GLY A 403 25.15 -18.43 -2.83
N PRO A 404 25.26 -17.14 -2.44
CA PRO A 404 24.79 -16.64 -1.17
C PRO A 404 23.26 -16.74 -1.03
N ASN A 405 22.54 -16.62 -2.14
CA ASN A 405 21.09 -16.65 -2.20
C ASN A 405 20.47 -18.04 -2.05
N ALA A 406 21.30 -19.10 -2.16
CA ALA A 406 20.78 -20.47 -2.12
C ALA A 406 20.14 -20.85 -0.77
N ASN A 407 20.61 -20.24 0.32
CA ASN A 407 20.14 -20.55 1.68
C ASN A 407 19.89 -19.27 2.50
N ASP A 408 19.28 -18.26 1.89
CA ASP A 408 18.91 -17.03 2.56
C ASP A 408 17.40 -16.80 2.42
N SER A 409 16.69 -16.94 3.53
CA SER A 409 15.24 -16.74 3.59
C SER A 409 14.86 -15.26 3.57
N VAL A 410 15.68 -14.39 4.19
CA VAL A 410 15.37 -12.95 4.33
C VAL A 410 15.45 -12.25 2.97
N MET A 411 16.47 -12.59 2.18
CA MET A 411 16.63 -12.04 0.85
C MET A 411 15.43 -12.33 -0.08
N GLN A 412 14.81 -13.52 0.07
CA GLN A 412 13.64 -13.91 -0.73
C GLN A 412 12.41 -13.04 -0.45
N TRP A 413 12.30 -12.43 0.73
CA TRP A 413 11.16 -11.61 1.08
C TRP A 413 11.14 -10.27 0.31
N GLY A 414 12.29 -9.76 -0.13
CA GLY A 414 12.38 -8.46 -0.81
C GLY A 414 12.04 -7.28 0.09
N ASN A 415 11.64 -6.15 -0.54
CA ASN A 415 11.19 -4.97 0.18
C ASN A 415 9.67 -5.03 0.44
N TYR A 416 9.20 -4.31 1.45
CA TYR A 416 7.78 -4.23 1.85
C TYR A 416 7.15 -5.60 2.11
N ASN A 417 7.90 -6.50 2.75
CA ASN A 417 7.45 -7.84 3.09
C ASN A 417 6.74 -7.91 4.46
N GLY A 418 5.87 -8.91 4.62
CA GLY A 418 5.49 -9.46 5.91
C GLY A 418 6.43 -10.58 6.34
N PHE A 419 6.12 -11.24 7.45
CA PHE A 419 6.90 -12.37 7.97
C PHE A 419 6.07 -13.65 7.82
N PRO A 420 6.39 -14.53 6.86
CA PRO A 420 5.68 -15.80 6.72
C PRO A 420 6.05 -16.75 7.87
N SER A 421 5.15 -17.67 8.19
CA SER A 421 5.43 -18.69 9.22
C SER A 421 6.58 -19.61 8.85
N HIS A 422 6.83 -19.80 7.56
CA HIS A 422 7.92 -20.58 7.02
C HIS A 422 8.34 -20.10 5.63
N THR A 423 9.66 -20.03 5.37
CA THR A 423 10.22 -19.71 4.06
C THR A 423 11.06 -20.89 3.59
N VAL A 424 10.72 -21.48 2.44
CA VAL A 424 11.51 -22.53 1.82
C VAL A 424 12.61 -21.91 0.98
N THR A 425 13.87 -22.07 1.39
CA THR A 425 15.01 -21.65 0.59
C THR A 425 15.23 -22.60 -0.58
N LEU A 426 15.96 -22.16 -1.62
CA LEU A 426 16.31 -23.01 -2.76
C LEU A 426 17.03 -24.27 -2.29
N LEU A 427 18.01 -24.13 -1.39
CA LEU A 427 18.74 -25.25 -0.82
C LEU A 427 17.82 -26.22 -0.08
N GLU A 428 16.93 -25.71 0.77
CA GLU A 428 15.96 -26.53 1.49
C GLU A 428 15.02 -27.27 0.53
N GLY A 429 14.51 -26.60 -0.50
CA GLY A 429 13.67 -27.22 -1.51
C GLY A 429 14.36 -28.38 -2.23
N ILE A 430 15.63 -28.20 -2.59
CA ILE A 430 16.44 -29.27 -3.20
C ILE A 430 16.70 -30.41 -2.20
N GLN A 431 16.99 -30.09 -0.93
CA GLN A 431 17.20 -31.09 0.12
C GLN A 431 15.97 -31.97 0.37
N ARG A 432 14.77 -31.39 0.29
CA ARG A 432 13.52 -32.15 0.40
C ARG A 432 13.26 -33.08 -0.78
N TYR A 433 13.83 -32.77 -1.95
CA TYR A 433 13.63 -33.52 -3.18
C TYR A 433 14.66 -34.62 -3.40
N LEU A 434 15.92 -34.45 -2.95
CA LEU A 434 17.03 -35.35 -3.16
C LEU A 434 17.35 -36.16 -1.90
N PRO A 435 17.88 -37.42 -2.07
CA PRO A 435 18.38 -38.20 -0.97
C PRO A 435 19.54 -37.50 -0.22
N GLU A 436 19.66 -37.81 1.07
CA GLU A 436 20.80 -37.36 1.89
C GLU A 436 22.15 -37.67 1.25
N GLY A 437 23.10 -36.71 1.35
CA GLY A 437 24.46 -36.89 0.83
C GLY A 437 24.67 -36.60 -0.66
N LYS A 438 23.60 -36.26 -1.39
CA LYS A 438 23.67 -35.89 -2.82
C LYS A 438 23.80 -34.37 -3.07
N ILE A 439 23.98 -33.56 -2.02
CA ILE A 439 24.04 -32.09 -2.12
C ILE A 439 25.37 -31.62 -1.53
N ILE A 440 26.05 -30.78 -2.29
CA ILE A 440 27.21 -29.99 -1.85
C ILE A 440 26.79 -28.54 -1.86
N PHE A 441 26.76 -27.87 -0.70
CA PHE A 441 26.46 -26.44 -0.62
C PHE A 441 27.72 -25.62 -0.40
N GLU A 442 27.90 -24.59 -1.20
CA GLU A 442 28.98 -23.62 -1.06
C GLU A 442 28.43 -22.19 -1.22
N LYS A 443 28.62 -21.32 -0.22
CA LYS A 443 28.22 -19.91 -0.36
C LYS A 443 28.98 -19.22 -1.51
N GLY A 444 30.24 -19.54 -1.69
CA GLY A 444 31.12 -19.11 -2.77
C GLY A 444 31.55 -17.64 -2.72
N CYS A 445 30.60 -16.72 -2.53
CA CYS A 445 30.84 -15.28 -2.42
C CYS A 445 29.84 -14.66 -1.45
N ASP A 446 29.94 -13.37 -1.20
CA ASP A 446 28.92 -12.61 -0.49
C ASP A 446 28.10 -11.74 -1.44
N TYR A 447 27.06 -11.07 -0.90
CA TYR A 447 26.15 -10.23 -1.71
C TYR A 447 26.83 -8.98 -2.27
N THR A 448 27.75 -8.40 -1.53
CA THR A 448 28.47 -7.19 -1.90
C THR A 448 29.98 -7.33 -1.69
N SER A 449 30.76 -6.47 -2.32
CA SER A 449 32.22 -6.40 -2.17
C SER A 449 32.67 -5.83 -0.81
N VAL A 450 31.75 -5.33 0.02
CA VAL A 450 32.07 -4.60 1.28
C VAL A 450 31.85 -5.48 2.51
N SER A 451 31.61 -6.79 2.35
CA SER A 451 31.39 -7.68 3.47
C SER A 451 32.68 -8.20 4.09
N ASP A 452 32.61 -8.66 5.34
CA ASP A 452 33.70 -9.36 6.04
C ASP A 452 33.95 -10.78 5.52
N PHE A 453 33.08 -11.30 4.65
CA PHE A 453 33.20 -12.60 4.07
C PHE A 453 34.36 -12.65 3.06
N LYS A 454 35.32 -13.52 3.31
CA LYS A 454 36.46 -13.75 2.41
C LYS A 454 36.28 -15.09 1.69
N PRO A 455 35.96 -15.05 0.38
CA PRO A 455 35.74 -16.30 -0.37
C PRO A 455 37.06 -17.09 -0.52
N ASP A 456 36.97 -18.39 -0.26
CA ASP A 456 38.02 -19.34 -0.63
C ASP A 456 37.61 -20.09 -1.91
N PHE A 457 37.87 -19.49 -3.05
CA PHE A 457 37.53 -20.07 -4.34
C PHE A 457 38.26 -21.39 -4.61
N ALA A 458 39.46 -21.60 -4.06
CA ALA A 458 40.19 -22.86 -4.26
C ALA A 458 39.51 -24.01 -3.51
N ALA A 459 39.06 -23.80 -2.27
CA ALA A 459 38.31 -24.77 -1.50
C ALA A 459 36.96 -25.06 -2.17
N THR A 460 36.22 -23.99 -2.55
CA THR A 460 34.93 -24.12 -3.27
C THR A 460 35.10 -24.95 -4.52
N LEU A 461 36.07 -24.67 -5.40
CA LEU A 461 36.32 -25.40 -6.62
C LEU A 461 36.68 -26.86 -6.34
N LYS A 462 37.45 -27.16 -5.28
CA LYS A 462 37.80 -28.52 -4.92
C LYS A 462 36.57 -29.35 -4.51
N ASN A 463 35.61 -28.70 -3.81
CA ASN A 463 34.41 -29.37 -3.35
C ASN A 463 33.43 -29.61 -4.50
N VAL A 464 33.15 -28.61 -5.33
CA VAL A 464 32.17 -28.71 -6.42
C VAL A 464 32.60 -29.62 -7.56
N LYS A 465 33.91 -29.89 -7.73
CA LYS A 465 34.40 -30.89 -8.69
C LYS A 465 33.91 -32.32 -8.41
N LYS A 466 33.35 -32.59 -7.24
CA LYS A 466 32.76 -33.88 -6.87
C LYS A 466 31.31 -34.03 -7.32
N ALA A 467 30.70 -32.96 -7.80
CA ALA A 467 29.31 -32.95 -8.25
C ALA A 467 29.20 -33.29 -9.73
N ASP A 468 28.09 -33.94 -10.09
CA ASP A 468 27.71 -34.21 -11.48
C ASP A 468 27.12 -32.95 -12.14
N VAL A 469 26.45 -32.12 -11.36
CA VAL A 469 25.80 -30.87 -11.80
C VAL A 469 26.08 -29.74 -10.83
N ILE A 470 26.28 -28.55 -11.37
CA ILE A 470 26.42 -27.33 -10.59
C ILE A 470 25.20 -26.42 -10.82
N LEU A 471 24.53 -26.03 -9.75
CA LEU A 471 23.43 -25.07 -9.74
C LEU A 471 23.90 -23.78 -9.08
N PHE A 472 23.88 -22.69 -9.84
CA PHE A 472 24.19 -21.37 -9.31
C PHE A 472 22.91 -20.66 -8.88
N ALA A 473 22.82 -20.33 -7.58
CA ALA A 473 21.81 -19.45 -7.02
C ALA A 473 22.37 -18.03 -7.03
N TYR A 474 22.14 -17.34 -8.13
CA TYR A 474 22.58 -15.95 -8.33
C TYR A 474 21.40 -15.03 -8.36
N PHE A 475 21.49 -13.92 -7.62
CA PHE A 475 20.51 -12.84 -7.61
C PHE A 475 21.23 -11.51 -7.85
N CYS A 476 20.65 -10.66 -8.66
CA CYS A 476 21.09 -9.28 -8.74
C CYS A 476 20.39 -8.51 -7.60
N LEU A 477 21.06 -8.38 -6.44
CA LEU A 477 20.60 -7.53 -5.36
C LEU A 477 21.11 -6.11 -5.59
N LEU A 478 20.23 -5.24 -6.00
CA LEU A 478 20.41 -3.82 -5.80
C LEU A 478 19.72 -3.46 -4.50
N PHE A 479 20.49 -3.20 -3.46
CA PHE A 479 19.93 -2.70 -2.20
C PHE A 479 19.38 -1.30 -2.44
N SER A 480 18.09 -1.12 -2.27
CA SER A 480 17.52 0.17 -1.94
C SER A 480 18.05 0.51 -0.54
N VAL A 481 18.95 1.47 -0.45
CA VAL A 481 19.25 2.12 0.82
C VAL A 481 18.10 3.09 1.04
N THR A 482 17.20 2.73 1.95
CA THR A 482 16.21 3.64 2.51
C THR A 482 16.89 4.69 3.36
#